data_e335a393484ac2db437d92787fb9d55e
#
_entry.id   e335a393484ac2db437d92787fb9d55e
#
_cell.length_a   1.000
_cell.length_b   1.000
_cell.length_c   1.000
_cell.angle_alpha   90.00
_cell.angle_beta   90.00
_cell.angle_gamma   90.00
#
_symmetry.space_group_name_H-M   'P 1'
#
loop_
_entity.id
_entity.type
_entity.pdbx_description
1 polymer ?
#
loop_
_entity_poly.entity_id
_entity_poly.type
_entity_poly.pdbx_seq_one_letter_code
_entity_poly.pdbx_strand_id
1 'polypeptide(L)'
;MKNVLLCFFLSITMNTFSQLQPVSSGVFRWNDLPVKKETLRESRKLAEGITNEFEYFEIHATTQMKGALPRPAHTQKDIEEVIIIKEGTMKCSIGNKTAVLGKGSVLLIPPFESQVFENTGNGPLTYYVLMFRSKKTMNIERSKAAGGTLLVNYDSLTYKETNNKGTRKYFDRPTAMCENYEMHITYLKQKGPSHAPHVHVDTEIILVIDGETEMTIDGKTYTAGPGDLYIIESGKKHGISNASEKPCSYFAFKWR
;
A
#
# COMPACT_ATOMS: atom_id res chain seq x y z
N MET A 1 9.76 -4.69 -71.82
CA MET A 1 9.21 -3.93 -70.71
C MET A 1 8.97 -4.93 -69.54
N LYS A 2 9.80 -4.89 -68.49
CA LYS A 2 9.69 -5.81 -67.33
C LYS A 2 8.96 -5.07 -66.23
N ASN A 3 7.77 -5.53 -65.87
CA ASN A 3 7.01 -5.00 -64.71
C ASN A 3 7.61 -5.54 -63.44
N VAL A 4 8.14 -4.66 -62.61
CA VAL A 4 8.57 -4.96 -61.21
C VAL A 4 7.38 -4.71 -60.31
N LEU A 5 6.84 -5.79 -59.70
CA LEU A 5 5.77 -5.73 -58.70
C LEU A 5 6.43 -5.45 -57.34
N LEU A 6 6.22 -4.25 -56.80
CA LEU A 6 6.74 -3.84 -55.51
C LEU A 6 5.72 -4.26 -54.42
N CYS A 7 6.00 -5.37 -53.70
CA CYS A 7 5.21 -5.78 -52.57
C CYS A 7 5.58 -4.92 -51.34
N PHE A 8 4.66 -4.05 -50.91
CA PHE A 8 4.76 -3.35 -49.61
C PHE A 8 4.36 -4.33 -48.49
N PHE A 9 5.34 -4.75 -47.69
CA PHE A 9 5.07 -5.42 -46.43
C PHE A 9 4.68 -4.36 -45.37
N LEU A 10 3.40 -4.33 -45.01
CA LEU A 10 2.90 -3.52 -43.93
C LEU A 10 3.24 -4.25 -42.60
N SER A 11 4.27 -3.82 -41.91
CA SER A 11 4.61 -4.33 -40.59
C SER A 11 3.61 -3.79 -39.57
N ILE A 12 2.61 -4.58 -39.21
CA ILE A 12 1.71 -4.29 -38.07
C ILE A 12 2.51 -4.56 -36.80
N THR A 13 3.02 -3.52 -36.16
CA THR A 13 3.55 -3.60 -34.81
C THR A 13 2.35 -3.76 -33.85
N MET A 14 2.06 -4.99 -33.49
CA MET A 14 1.15 -5.25 -32.36
C MET A 14 1.82 -4.72 -31.08
N ASN A 15 1.32 -3.60 -30.54
CA ASN A 15 1.58 -3.20 -29.18
C ASN A 15 0.93 -4.25 -28.28
N THR A 16 1.69 -5.23 -27.82
CA THR A 16 1.25 -6.14 -26.77
C THR A 16 1.21 -5.34 -25.48
N PHE A 17 0.02 -4.88 -25.09
CA PHE A 17 -0.20 -4.47 -23.71
C PHE A 17 0.11 -5.70 -22.85
N SER A 18 1.16 -5.61 -22.03
CA SER A 18 1.48 -6.66 -21.07
C SER A 18 0.29 -6.81 -20.13
N GLN A 19 -0.38 -7.95 -20.17
CA GLN A 19 -1.47 -8.26 -19.26
C GLN A 19 -0.90 -8.31 -17.83
N LEU A 20 -1.52 -7.58 -16.90
CA LEU A 20 -1.13 -7.60 -15.49
C LEU A 20 -1.18 -9.05 -14.96
N GLN A 21 -0.13 -9.44 -14.27
CA GLN A 21 -0.02 -10.78 -13.68
C GLN A 21 -0.57 -10.80 -12.25
N PRO A 22 -1.04 -11.96 -11.75
CA PRO A 22 -1.42 -12.11 -10.35
C PRO A 22 -0.26 -11.77 -9.43
N VAL A 23 -0.55 -11.01 -8.37
CA VAL A 23 0.41 -10.75 -7.30
C VAL A 23 0.39 -11.93 -6.34
N SER A 24 1.47 -12.70 -6.33
CA SER A 24 1.59 -13.90 -5.50
C SER A 24 2.02 -13.58 -4.08
N SER A 25 1.64 -14.48 -3.16
CA SER A 25 2.09 -14.42 -1.76
C SER A 25 3.60 -14.51 -1.64
N GLY A 26 4.17 -13.69 -0.76
CA GLY A 26 5.61 -13.66 -0.52
C GLY A 26 6.08 -12.38 0.16
N VAL A 27 7.39 -12.18 0.16
CA VAL A 27 8.04 -10.97 0.68
C VAL A 27 8.56 -10.11 -0.46
N PHE A 28 8.33 -8.80 -0.34
CA PHE A 28 8.81 -7.76 -1.25
C PHE A 28 9.76 -6.86 -0.47
N ARG A 29 11.04 -6.92 -0.81
CA ARG A 29 12.10 -6.29 -0.03
C ARG A 29 12.40 -4.88 -0.51
N TRP A 30 12.36 -3.93 0.39
CA TRP A 30 12.62 -2.50 0.12
C TRP A 30 13.97 -2.25 -0.58
N ASN A 31 15.03 -2.93 -0.10
CA ASN A 31 16.38 -2.70 -0.59
C ASN A 31 16.68 -3.37 -1.95
N ASP A 32 15.86 -4.33 -2.36
CA ASP A 32 16.03 -5.05 -3.64
C ASP A 32 15.35 -4.31 -4.81
N LEU A 33 14.56 -3.25 -4.52
CA LEU A 33 13.77 -2.54 -5.50
C LEU A 33 14.60 -1.50 -6.26
N PRO A 34 14.48 -1.42 -7.59
CA PRO A 34 15.09 -0.35 -8.35
C PRO A 34 14.52 1.00 -7.94
N VAL A 35 15.41 2.00 -7.82
CA VAL A 35 15.05 3.37 -7.48
C VAL A 35 15.02 4.21 -8.75
N LYS A 36 13.85 4.73 -9.11
CA LYS A 36 13.73 5.78 -10.11
C LYS A 36 13.98 7.14 -9.45
N LYS A 37 15.00 7.86 -9.94
CA LYS A 37 15.38 9.19 -9.42
C LYS A 37 14.94 10.28 -10.37
N GLU A 38 14.39 11.34 -9.80
CA GLU A 38 14.06 12.62 -10.44
C GLU A 38 14.66 13.74 -9.59
N THR A 39 14.61 14.99 -10.07
CA THR A 39 15.05 16.14 -9.27
C THR A 39 14.23 16.23 -7.98
N LEU A 40 14.87 16.13 -6.81
CA LEU A 40 14.27 16.17 -5.48
C LEU A 40 13.19 15.10 -5.24
N ARG A 41 13.17 14.00 -6.02
CA ARG A 41 12.23 12.88 -5.82
C ARG A 41 12.88 11.55 -6.12
N GLU A 42 12.39 10.53 -5.41
CA GLU A 42 12.67 9.14 -5.70
C GLU A 42 11.35 8.33 -5.67
N SER A 43 11.29 7.28 -6.45
CA SER A 43 10.19 6.32 -6.36
C SER A 43 10.68 4.88 -6.47
N ARG A 44 9.95 3.96 -5.82
CA ARG A 44 10.15 2.51 -5.87
C ARG A 44 8.80 1.85 -6.11
N LYS A 45 8.72 0.92 -7.04
CA LYS A 45 7.53 0.07 -7.21
C LYS A 45 7.75 -1.22 -6.44
N LEU A 46 6.88 -1.50 -5.45
CA LEU A 46 6.97 -2.69 -4.60
C LEU A 46 6.21 -3.86 -5.23
N ALA A 47 4.99 -3.63 -5.69
CA ALA A 47 4.17 -4.65 -6.33
C ALA A 47 3.24 -4.01 -7.36
N GLU A 48 2.90 -4.73 -8.43
CA GLU A 48 1.87 -4.36 -9.39
C GLU A 48 1.26 -5.63 -10.00
N GLY A 49 -0.06 -5.64 -10.16
CA GLY A 49 -0.73 -6.77 -10.77
C GLY A 49 -2.22 -6.83 -10.48
N ILE A 50 -2.76 -8.04 -10.45
CA ILE A 50 -4.14 -8.32 -10.05
C ILE A 50 -4.17 -9.15 -8.76
N THR A 51 -5.26 -9.02 -7.99
CA THR A 51 -5.53 -9.89 -6.83
C THR A 51 -6.86 -10.63 -7.03
N ASN A 52 -7.30 -11.39 -6.03
CA ASN A 52 -8.61 -12.02 -6.09
C ASN A 52 -9.74 -10.99 -6.22
N GLU A 53 -9.62 -9.83 -5.56
CA GLU A 53 -10.64 -8.79 -5.47
C GLU A 53 -10.41 -7.66 -6.49
N PHE A 54 -9.14 -7.40 -6.85
CA PHE A 54 -8.76 -6.25 -7.67
C PHE A 54 -8.32 -6.65 -9.07
N GLU A 55 -8.84 -5.97 -10.08
CA GLU A 55 -8.36 -6.05 -11.48
C GLU A 55 -7.11 -5.17 -11.72
N TYR A 56 -6.87 -4.21 -10.82
CA TYR A 56 -5.65 -3.43 -10.73
C TYR A 56 -5.25 -3.26 -9.26
N PHE A 57 -4.00 -3.53 -8.98
CA PHE A 57 -3.39 -3.34 -7.68
C PHE A 57 -1.94 -2.90 -7.86
N GLU A 58 -1.54 -1.81 -7.20
CA GLU A 58 -0.16 -1.34 -7.20
C GLU A 58 0.22 -0.86 -5.80
N ILE A 59 1.45 -1.14 -5.39
CA ILE A 59 2.10 -0.49 -4.25
C ILE A 59 3.40 0.11 -4.76
N HIS A 60 3.54 1.41 -4.56
CA HIS A 60 4.80 2.09 -4.73
C HIS A 60 5.11 3.01 -3.54
N ALA A 61 6.35 3.45 -3.43
CA ALA A 61 6.76 4.47 -2.48
C ALA A 61 7.34 5.67 -3.21
N THR A 62 7.02 6.85 -2.71
CA THR A 62 7.55 8.14 -3.17
C THR A 62 8.32 8.81 -2.04
N THR A 63 9.54 9.28 -2.33
CA THR A 63 10.31 10.16 -1.46
C THR A 63 10.37 11.55 -2.08
N GLN A 64 9.97 12.56 -1.33
CA GLN A 64 10.12 13.98 -1.68
C GLN A 64 11.23 14.57 -0.80
N MET A 65 12.31 15.02 -1.39
CA MET A 65 13.36 15.72 -0.67
C MET A 65 12.87 17.08 -0.17
N LYS A 66 13.54 17.66 0.83
CA LYS A 66 13.23 19.03 1.26
C LYS A 66 13.29 20.00 0.07
N GLY A 67 12.28 20.86 -0.05
CA GLY A 67 12.16 21.82 -1.16
C GLY A 67 11.56 21.27 -2.45
N ALA A 68 11.19 19.99 -2.50
CA ALA A 68 10.43 19.44 -3.64
C ALA A 68 9.07 20.12 -3.72
N LEU A 69 8.77 20.78 -4.83
CA LEU A 69 7.45 21.38 -5.06
C LEU A 69 6.39 20.28 -5.14
N PRO A 70 5.17 20.48 -4.61
CA PRO A 70 4.08 19.51 -4.78
C PRO A 70 3.77 19.29 -6.25
N ARG A 71 3.36 18.08 -6.62
CA ARG A 71 2.79 17.84 -7.95
C ARG A 71 1.45 18.57 -8.06
N PRO A 72 1.04 18.99 -9.27
CA PRO A 72 -0.30 19.56 -9.46
C PRO A 72 -1.40 18.68 -8.89
N ALA A 73 -2.48 19.30 -8.44
CA ALA A 73 -3.66 18.59 -7.99
C ALA A 73 -4.15 17.64 -9.09
N HIS A 74 -4.47 16.42 -8.71
CA HIS A 74 -5.00 15.42 -9.63
C HIS A 74 -6.11 14.60 -8.96
N THR A 75 -6.87 13.88 -9.77
CA THR A 75 -8.02 13.10 -9.35
C THR A 75 -7.98 11.74 -10.01
N GLN A 76 -8.14 10.68 -9.25
CA GLN A 76 -8.36 9.34 -9.77
C GLN A 76 -9.87 9.14 -10.01
N LYS A 77 -10.25 8.57 -11.15
CA LYS A 77 -11.67 8.36 -11.48
C LYS A 77 -12.18 6.99 -11.03
N ASP A 78 -11.32 5.98 -11.11
CA ASP A 78 -11.65 4.57 -10.92
C ASP A 78 -10.63 3.84 -10.01
N ILE A 79 -9.82 4.59 -9.29
CA ILE A 79 -8.83 4.10 -8.33
C ILE A 79 -9.15 4.66 -6.94
N GLU A 80 -9.14 3.81 -5.96
CA GLU A 80 -9.08 4.18 -4.54
C GLU A 80 -7.65 4.05 -4.06
N GLU A 81 -7.22 4.98 -3.19
CA GLU A 81 -5.84 5.03 -2.71
C GLU A 81 -5.76 4.97 -1.19
N VAL A 82 -4.74 4.26 -0.69
CA VAL A 82 -4.30 4.37 0.71
C VAL A 82 -2.88 4.89 0.73
N ILE A 83 -2.66 5.97 1.47
CA ILE A 83 -1.34 6.57 1.68
C ILE A 83 -0.88 6.25 3.11
N ILE A 84 0.36 5.78 3.26
CA ILE A 84 0.99 5.50 4.56
C ILE A 84 2.28 6.30 4.65
N ILE A 85 2.37 7.21 5.61
CA ILE A 85 3.57 8.05 5.80
C ILE A 85 4.64 7.23 6.52
N LYS A 86 5.72 6.92 5.81
CA LYS A 86 6.87 6.18 6.35
C LYS A 86 7.77 7.07 7.21
N GLU A 87 8.03 8.29 6.73
CA GLU A 87 8.88 9.28 7.42
C GLU A 87 8.58 10.70 6.94
N GLY A 88 8.96 11.69 7.72
CA GLY A 88 8.79 13.11 7.39
C GLY A 88 7.43 13.67 7.78
N THR A 89 7.11 14.85 7.25
CA THR A 89 5.87 15.58 7.52
C THR A 89 5.21 15.95 6.20
N MET A 90 3.98 15.45 6.01
CA MET A 90 3.16 15.69 4.84
C MET A 90 2.07 16.72 5.16
N LYS A 91 1.99 17.77 4.38
CA LYS A 91 0.75 18.54 4.24
C LYS A 91 -0.03 17.92 3.08
N CYS A 92 -1.25 17.52 3.34
CA CYS A 92 -2.14 16.96 2.32
C CYS A 92 -3.40 17.81 2.18
N SER A 93 -3.88 17.95 0.95
CA SER A 93 -5.19 18.54 0.63
C SER A 93 -5.96 17.52 -0.21
N ILE A 94 -7.09 17.02 0.31
CA ILE A 94 -7.92 15.98 -0.33
C ILE A 94 -9.36 16.48 -0.36
N GLY A 95 -9.89 16.76 -1.56
CA GLY A 95 -11.17 17.43 -1.70
C GLY A 95 -11.19 18.74 -0.93
N ASN A 96 -12.08 18.86 0.06
CA ASN A 96 -12.19 20.01 0.95
C ASN A 96 -11.45 19.85 2.30
N LYS A 97 -10.72 18.74 2.52
CA LYS A 97 -10.01 18.46 3.76
C LYS A 97 -8.53 18.79 3.60
N THR A 98 -7.94 19.41 4.62
CA THR A 98 -6.50 19.67 4.69
C THR A 98 -5.97 19.25 6.06
N ALA A 99 -4.81 18.60 6.08
CA ALA A 99 -4.13 18.21 7.30
C ALA A 99 -2.61 18.27 7.15
N VAL A 100 -1.91 18.37 8.28
CA VAL A 100 -0.46 18.14 8.37
C VAL A 100 -0.26 16.87 9.22
N LEU A 101 0.36 15.87 8.62
CA LEU A 101 0.44 14.52 9.15
C LEU A 101 1.89 14.04 9.19
N GLY A 102 2.27 13.35 10.25
CA GLY A 102 3.60 12.81 10.46
C GLY A 102 3.69 11.30 10.20
N LYS A 103 4.88 10.73 10.46
CA LYS A 103 5.17 9.30 10.38
C LYS A 103 4.07 8.44 11.01
N GLY A 104 3.70 7.36 10.33
CA GLY A 104 2.68 6.42 10.79
C GLY A 104 1.25 6.86 10.47
N SER A 105 1.02 8.11 10.05
CA SER A 105 -0.33 8.57 9.65
C SER A 105 -0.77 7.95 8.33
N VAL A 106 -2.09 7.83 8.16
CA VAL A 106 -2.72 7.14 7.03
C VAL A 106 -3.83 7.99 6.42
N LEU A 107 -3.91 7.97 5.09
CA LEU A 107 -5.01 8.56 4.33
C LEU A 107 -5.72 7.45 3.55
N LEU A 108 -7.05 7.49 3.50
CA LEU A 108 -7.86 6.70 2.58
C LEU A 108 -8.61 7.68 1.68
N ILE A 109 -8.40 7.56 0.36
CA ILE A 109 -8.84 8.53 -0.64
C ILE A 109 -9.72 7.81 -1.66
N PRO A 110 -11.04 8.01 -1.60
CA PRO A 110 -11.97 7.47 -2.59
C PRO A 110 -11.73 8.06 -3.99
N PRO A 111 -12.19 7.39 -5.05
CA PRO A 111 -12.26 7.99 -6.39
C PRO A 111 -12.95 9.35 -6.41
N PHE A 112 -12.58 10.18 -7.39
CA PHE A 112 -13.07 11.55 -7.63
C PHE A 112 -12.62 12.62 -6.64
N GLU A 113 -11.87 12.28 -5.60
CA GLU A 113 -11.29 13.29 -4.71
C GLU A 113 -10.01 13.88 -5.33
N SER A 114 -9.96 15.21 -5.39
CA SER A 114 -8.74 15.93 -5.80
C SER A 114 -7.69 15.83 -4.69
N GLN A 115 -6.44 15.57 -5.04
CA GLN A 115 -5.39 15.33 -4.06
C GLN A 115 -4.06 16.04 -4.38
N VAL A 116 -3.41 16.53 -3.32
CA VAL A 116 -2.08 17.15 -3.36
C VAL A 116 -1.31 16.78 -2.11
N PHE A 117 -0.03 16.42 -2.27
CA PHE A 117 0.89 16.10 -1.18
C PHE A 117 2.13 16.98 -1.25
N GLU A 118 2.47 17.63 -0.14
CA GLU A 118 3.60 18.55 0.01
C GLU A 118 4.48 18.12 1.18
N ASN A 119 5.81 18.10 0.95
CA ASN A 119 6.77 17.93 2.03
C ASN A 119 6.95 19.28 2.76
N THR A 120 6.44 19.41 3.97
CA THR A 120 6.58 20.60 4.83
C THR A 120 7.59 20.38 5.96
N GLY A 121 8.24 19.22 6.00
CA GLY A 121 9.25 18.88 6.99
C GLY A 121 10.65 19.43 6.67
N ASN A 122 11.58 19.28 7.62
CA ASN A 122 12.96 19.68 7.48
C ASN A 122 13.87 18.61 6.83
N GLY A 123 13.37 17.40 6.64
CA GLY A 123 14.02 16.26 6.00
C GLY A 123 13.22 15.69 4.83
N PRO A 124 13.55 14.50 4.36
CA PRO A 124 12.77 13.81 3.34
C PRO A 124 11.38 13.41 3.87
N LEU A 125 10.41 13.43 2.98
CA LEU A 125 9.09 12.85 3.19
C LEU A 125 8.99 11.59 2.33
N THR A 126 8.89 10.42 2.95
CA THR A 126 8.66 9.15 2.27
C THR A 126 7.30 8.59 2.63
N TYR A 127 6.52 8.18 1.65
CA TYR A 127 5.21 7.58 1.85
C TYR A 127 4.95 6.47 0.83
N TYR A 128 4.21 5.45 1.27
CA TYR A 128 3.67 4.42 0.40
C TYR A 128 2.36 4.88 -0.19
N VAL A 129 2.10 4.46 -1.41
CA VAL A 129 0.84 4.65 -2.14
C VAL A 129 0.36 3.27 -2.55
N LEU A 130 -0.80 2.86 -2.05
CA LEU A 130 -1.52 1.69 -2.49
C LEU A 130 -2.65 2.17 -3.39
N MET A 131 -2.69 1.67 -4.61
CA MET A 131 -3.69 2.00 -5.62
C MET A 131 -4.43 0.73 -6.00
N PHE A 132 -5.76 0.78 -6.02
CA PHE A 132 -6.54 -0.41 -6.35
C PHE A 132 -7.87 -0.08 -7.02
N ARG A 133 -8.26 -0.96 -7.95
CA ARG A 133 -9.56 -0.96 -8.63
C ARG A 133 -10.19 -2.34 -8.49
N SER A 134 -11.42 -2.36 -7.98
CA SER A 134 -12.17 -3.59 -7.75
C SER A 134 -12.58 -4.26 -9.06
N LYS A 135 -12.63 -5.60 -9.05
CA LYS A 135 -13.33 -6.41 -10.08
C LYS A 135 -14.85 -6.24 -10.02
N LYS A 136 -15.38 -5.81 -8.85
CA LYS A 136 -16.79 -5.47 -8.66
C LYS A 136 -17.02 -4.01 -9.03
N THR A 137 -18.26 -3.67 -9.34
CA THR A 137 -18.63 -2.28 -9.59
C THR A 137 -18.34 -1.41 -8.37
N MET A 138 -17.62 -0.32 -8.60
CA MET A 138 -17.33 0.72 -7.61
C MET A 138 -18.63 1.26 -6.98
N ASN A 139 -18.62 1.47 -5.66
CA ASN A 139 -19.78 1.99 -4.93
C ASN A 139 -19.41 3.24 -4.12
N ILE A 140 -19.54 4.40 -4.74
CA ILE A 140 -19.22 5.71 -4.12
C ILE A 140 -20.17 6.03 -2.97
N GLU A 141 -21.45 5.69 -3.09
CA GLU A 141 -22.44 5.97 -2.03
C GLU A 141 -22.15 5.17 -0.76
N ARG A 142 -21.69 3.91 -0.91
CA ARG A 142 -21.19 3.10 0.21
C ARG A 142 -20.01 3.77 0.92
N SER A 143 -19.04 4.28 0.15
CA SER A 143 -17.90 5.01 0.69
C SER A 143 -18.33 6.28 1.44
N LYS A 144 -19.23 7.09 0.86
CA LYS A 144 -19.78 8.30 1.50
C LYS A 144 -20.52 7.97 2.80
N ALA A 145 -21.37 6.95 2.79
CA ALA A 145 -22.09 6.50 3.99
C ALA A 145 -21.14 6.04 5.11
N ALA A 146 -19.99 5.50 4.75
CA ALA A 146 -18.94 5.11 5.69
C ALA A 146 -18.01 6.29 6.10
N GLY A 147 -18.26 7.53 5.65
CA GLY A 147 -17.51 8.72 6.01
C GLY A 147 -16.52 9.23 4.92
N GLY A 148 -16.48 8.61 3.73
CA GLY A 148 -15.68 9.07 2.58
C GLY A 148 -14.18 9.13 2.87
N THR A 149 -13.53 10.21 2.46
CA THR A 149 -12.10 10.48 2.70
C THR A 149 -11.76 10.45 4.18
N LEU A 150 -10.72 9.69 4.54
CA LEU A 150 -10.22 9.56 5.90
C LEU A 150 -8.78 10.07 5.97
N LEU A 151 -8.52 10.95 6.96
CA LEU A 151 -7.19 11.44 7.32
C LEU A 151 -6.94 11.08 8.79
N VAL A 152 -6.05 10.12 9.04
CA VAL A 152 -5.79 9.62 10.40
C VAL A 152 -4.41 10.06 10.85
N ASN A 153 -4.35 10.94 11.84
CA ASN A 153 -3.10 11.25 12.52
C ASN A 153 -2.74 10.10 13.47
N TYR A 154 -1.56 9.54 13.31
CA TYR A 154 -1.02 8.48 14.17
C TYR A 154 -1.10 8.83 15.65
N ASP A 155 -0.75 10.07 16.04
CA ASP A 155 -0.70 10.51 17.43
C ASP A 155 -2.09 10.59 18.09
N SER A 156 -3.17 10.65 17.28
CA SER A 156 -4.55 10.66 17.78
C SER A 156 -5.09 9.25 18.06
N LEU A 157 -4.39 8.19 17.66
CA LEU A 157 -4.86 6.83 17.81
C LEU A 157 -4.64 6.28 19.20
N THR A 158 -5.70 5.69 19.77
CA THR A 158 -5.62 5.00 21.07
C THR A 158 -4.73 3.77 20.97
N TYR A 159 -3.71 3.70 21.83
CA TYR A 159 -2.91 2.51 22.02
C TYR A 159 -3.62 1.54 22.97
N LYS A 160 -3.81 0.31 22.52
CA LYS A 160 -4.36 -0.78 23.35
C LYS A 160 -3.27 -1.82 23.57
N GLU A 161 -3.01 -2.10 24.83
CA GLU A 161 -1.96 -3.04 25.24
C GLU A 161 -2.57 -4.32 25.79
N THR A 162 -1.96 -5.44 25.46
CA THR A 162 -2.13 -6.76 26.09
C THR A 162 -0.73 -7.31 26.39
N ASN A 163 -0.60 -8.39 27.15
CA ASN A 163 0.66 -8.89 27.73
C ASN A 163 1.94 -8.67 26.88
N ASN A 164 2.02 -9.22 25.66
CA ASN A 164 3.18 -9.09 24.78
C ASN A 164 2.92 -8.28 23.53
N LYS A 165 1.72 -7.70 23.40
CA LYS A 165 1.23 -7.09 22.16
C LYS A 165 0.58 -5.74 22.43
N GLY A 166 0.87 -4.78 21.57
CA GLY A 166 0.15 -3.51 21.52
C GLY A 166 -0.49 -3.32 20.15
N THR A 167 -1.58 -2.57 20.08
CA THR A 167 -2.26 -2.27 18.83
C THR A 167 -2.78 -0.84 18.75
N ARG A 168 -2.83 -0.28 17.54
CA ARG A 168 -3.56 0.96 17.22
C ARG A 168 -4.43 0.68 15.99
N LYS A 169 -5.75 0.85 16.12
CA LYS A 169 -6.70 0.66 15.01
C LYS A 169 -6.87 1.96 14.25
N TYR A 170 -6.73 1.92 12.92
CA TYR A 170 -6.97 3.05 12.05
C TYR A 170 -8.42 3.10 11.61
N PHE A 171 -8.88 2.05 10.95
CA PHE A 171 -10.26 1.90 10.51
C PHE A 171 -10.61 0.42 10.28
N ASP A 172 -11.91 0.18 10.15
CA ASP A 172 -12.49 -1.11 9.80
C ASP A 172 -13.89 -0.78 9.28
N ARG A 173 -14.03 -0.70 7.95
CA ARG A 173 -15.24 -0.18 7.32
C ARG A 173 -15.30 -0.55 5.83
N PRO A 174 -16.48 -0.47 5.21
CA PRO A 174 -16.58 -0.52 3.76
C PRO A 174 -15.98 0.74 3.11
N THR A 175 -15.52 0.60 1.85
CA THR A 175 -14.97 1.67 1.03
C THR A 175 -15.65 1.71 -0.34
N ALA A 176 -15.15 2.53 -1.28
CA ALA A 176 -15.68 2.53 -2.63
C ALA A 176 -15.38 1.22 -3.37
N MET A 177 -14.20 0.64 -3.12
CA MET A 177 -13.71 -0.56 -3.81
C MET A 177 -13.85 -1.86 -3.00
N CYS A 178 -13.96 -1.78 -1.66
CA CYS A 178 -13.99 -2.94 -0.78
C CYS A 178 -15.32 -3.01 -0.01
N GLU A 179 -15.86 -4.23 0.16
CA GLU A 179 -16.99 -4.48 1.07
C GLU A 179 -16.57 -4.30 2.52
N ASN A 180 -15.34 -4.65 2.82
CA ASN A 180 -14.66 -4.32 4.07
C ASN A 180 -13.18 -4.08 3.84
N TYR A 181 -12.63 -3.06 4.51
CA TYR A 181 -11.21 -2.78 4.58
C TYR A 181 -10.86 -2.45 6.03
N GLU A 182 -9.96 -3.25 6.58
CA GLU A 182 -9.45 -3.09 7.95
C GLU A 182 -7.98 -2.71 7.92
N MET A 183 -7.57 -1.80 8.82
CA MET A 183 -6.17 -1.43 9.00
C MET A 183 -5.83 -1.14 10.46
N HIS A 184 -4.73 -1.73 10.94
CA HIS A 184 -4.18 -1.47 12.26
C HIS A 184 -2.65 -1.60 12.28
N ILE A 185 -2.00 -1.08 13.33
CA ILE A 185 -0.60 -1.39 13.67
C ILE A 185 -0.60 -2.40 14.81
N THR A 186 0.30 -3.37 14.72
CA THR A 186 0.67 -4.29 15.80
C THR A 186 2.10 -4.03 16.24
N TYR A 187 2.31 -4.07 17.55
CA TYR A 187 3.60 -4.03 18.24
C TYR A 187 3.82 -5.34 18.96
N LEU A 188 4.90 -6.05 18.69
CA LEU A 188 5.32 -7.23 19.43
C LEU A 188 6.54 -6.88 20.26
N LYS A 189 6.41 -6.97 21.58
CA LYS A 189 7.45 -6.55 22.55
C LYS A 189 8.56 -7.58 22.70
N GLN A 190 8.25 -8.84 22.47
CA GLN A 190 9.13 -9.97 22.70
C GLN A 190 9.15 -10.86 21.44
N LYS A 191 10.21 -11.62 21.29
CA LYS A 191 10.32 -12.66 20.28
C LYS A 191 9.19 -13.68 20.39
N GLY A 192 8.68 -14.10 19.26
CA GLY A 192 7.63 -15.10 19.18
C GLY A 192 6.40 -14.66 18.37
N PRO A 193 5.39 -15.52 18.29
CA PRO A 193 4.26 -15.31 17.42
C PRO A 193 3.31 -14.22 17.89
N SER A 194 2.73 -13.47 16.94
CA SER A 194 1.65 -12.53 17.21
C SER A 194 0.36 -13.25 17.65
N HIS A 195 0.09 -14.39 17.02
CA HIS A 195 -1.03 -15.30 17.27
C HIS A 195 -0.74 -16.65 16.57
N ALA A 196 -1.57 -17.66 16.86
CA ALA A 196 -1.48 -18.94 16.15
C ALA A 196 -1.72 -18.74 14.61
N PRO A 197 -1.03 -19.50 13.75
CA PRO A 197 -1.28 -19.47 12.31
C PRO A 197 -2.75 -19.77 11.99
N HIS A 198 -3.33 -18.97 11.08
CA HIS A 198 -4.75 -19.04 10.74
C HIS A 198 -4.98 -18.86 9.23
N VAL A 199 -6.24 -18.96 8.83
CA VAL A 199 -6.71 -18.78 7.45
C VAL A 199 -7.92 -17.83 7.46
N HIS A 200 -8.01 -16.94 6.49
CA HIS A 200 -9.20 -16.13 6.23
C HIS A 200 -9.38 -15.86 4.74
N VAL A 201 -10.54 -15.37 4.37
CA VAL A 201 -10.92 -15.11 2.97
C VAL A 201 -10.35 -13.78 2.44
N ASP A 202 -9.93 -12.89 3.34
CA ASP A 202 -9.38 -11.59 2.93
C ASP A 202 -7.97 -11.76 2.36
N THR A 203 -7.61 -10.96 1.37
CA THR A 203 -6.19 -10.72 1.03
C THR A 203 -5.61 -9.78 2.07
N GLU A 204 -4.40 -10.08 2.56
CA GLU A 204 -3.75 -9.31 3.62
C GLU A 204 -2.36 -8.82 3.21
N ILE A 205 -2.01 -7.64 3.68
CA ILE A 205 -0.66 -7.10 3.60
C ILE A 205 -0.14 -6.79 5.00
N ILE A 206 1.11 -7.18 5.24
CA ILE A 206 1.88 -6.79 6.41
C ILE A 206 3.04 -5.91 5.93
N LEU A 207 3.07 -4.64 6.34
CA LEU A 207 4.17 -3.73 6.07
C LEU A 207 4.99 -3.51 7.33
N VAL A 208 6.24 -3.95 7.33
CA VAL A 208 7.13 -3.84 8.49
C VAL A 208 7.58 -2.40 8.70
N ILE A 209 7.35 -1.88 9.91
CA ILE A 209 7.71 -0.51 10.29
C ILE A 209 9.06 -0.50 10.98
N ASP A 210 9.25 -1.43 11.94
CA ASP A 210 10.42 -1.47 12.80
C ASP A 210 10.70 -2.90 13.28
N GLY A 211 11.99 -3.22 13.55
CA GLY A 211 12.44 -4.53 13.98
C GLY A 211 12.43 -5.58 12.86
N GLU A 212 12.59 -6.84 13.25
CA GLU A 212 12.68 -7.99 12.35
C GLU A 212 11.48 -8.91 12.56
N THR A 213 10.87 -9.35 11.46
CA THR A 213 9.72 -10.24 11.47
C THR A 213 9.99 -11.50 10.67
N GLU A 214 9.30 -12.57 11.04
CA GLU A 214 9.23 -13.81 10.28
C GLU A 214 7.76 -14.13 9.99
N MET A 215 7.47 -14.46 8.73
CA MET A 215 6.14 -14.84 8.26
C MET A 215 6.19 -16.23 7.65
N THR A 216 5.32 -17.13 8.11
CA THR A 216 5.09 -18.41 7.43
C THR A 216 3.80 -18.30 6.61
N ILE A 217 3.87 -18.63 5.31
CA ILE A 217 2.73 -18.67 4.38
C ILE A 217 2.71 -20.06 3.73
N ASP A 218 1.65 -20.84 3.93
CA ASP A 218 1.51 -22.21 3.43
C ASP A 218 2.75 -23.08 3.64
N GLY A 219 3.37 -22.99 4.83
CA GLY A 219 4.56 -23.74 5.22
C GLY A 219 5.90 -23.20 4.70
N LYS A 220 5.90 -22.14 3.88
CA LYS A 220 7.12 -21.45 3.46
C LYS A 220 7.37 -20.25 4.35
N THR A 221 8.59 -20.15 4.87
CA THR A 221 9.00 -19.08 5.79
C THR A 221 9.79 -17.98 5.07
N TYR A 222 9.48 -16.74 5.42
CA TYR A 222 10.08 -15.50 4.92
C TYR A 222 10.47 -14.63 6.09
N THR A 223 11.55 -13.87 5.95
CA THR A 223 11.95 -12.83 6.91
C THR A 223 11.84 -11.46 6.28
N ALA A 224 11.52 -10.43 7.07
CA ALA A 224 11.46 -9.05 6.61
C ALA A 224 11.89 -8.07 7.70
N GLY A 225 12.39 -6.91 7.27
CA GLY A 225 12.79 -5.78 8.08
C GLY A 225 12.06 -4.50 7.70
N PRO A 226 12.44 -3.35 8.28
CA PRO A 226 11.78 -2.07 8.07
C PRO A 226 11.69 -1.66 6.59
N GLY A 227 10.47 -1.43 6.13
CA GLY A 227 10.15 -1.06 4.75
C GLY A 227 9.75 -2.22 3.86
N ASP A 228 10.06 -3.47 4.24
CA ASP A 228 9.63 -4.66 3.53
C ASP A 228 8.15 -4.92 3.76
N LEU A 229 7.51 -5.61 2.82
CA LEU A 229 6.13 -6.04 2.99
C LEU A 229 5.94 -7.51 2.62
N TYR A 230 4.98 -8.13 3.27
CA TYR A 230 4.42 -9.42 2.89
C TYR A 230 3.08 -9.21 2.22
N ILE A 231 2.80 -9.99 1.19
CA ILE A 231 1.47 -10.12 0.59
C ILE A 231 1.00 -11.54 0.85
N ILE A 232 -0.22 -11.69 1.36
CA ILE A 232 -0.86 -12.96 1.66
C ILE A 232 -2.15 -13.04 0.87
N GLU A 233 -2.22 -13.94 -0.11
CA GLU A 233 -3.43 -14.18 -0.89
C GLU A 233 -4.53 -14.76 -0.02
N SER A 234 -5.78 -14.49 -0.39
CA SER A 234 -6.97 -15.07 0.22
C SER A 234 -6.85 -16.60 0.37
N GLY A 235 -7.25 -17.13 1.52
CA GLY A 235 -7.27 -18.55 1.81
C GLY A 235 -5.92 -19.18 2.15
N LYS A 236 -4.82 -18.44 2.15
CA LYS A 236 -3.50 -18.95 2.53
C LYS A 236 -3.33 -19.01 4.04
N LYS A 237 -2.89 -20.18 4.55
CA LYS A 237 -2.55 -20.32 5.98
C LYS A 237 -1.30 -19.54 6.28
N HIS A 238 -1.36 -18.63 7.25
CA HIS A 238 -0.22 -17.78 7.60
C HIS A 238 -0.16 -17.43 9.07
N GLY A 239 1.02 -16.98 9.51
CA GLY A 239 1.27 -16.47 10.85
C GLY A 239 2.56 -15.69 10.90
N ILE A 240 2.53 -14.55 11.61
CA ILE A 240 3.67 -13.65 11.80
C ILE A 240 4.22 -13.72 13.21
N SER A 241 5.54 -13.60 13.32
CA SER A 241 6.30 -13.59 14.56
C SER A 241 7.28 -12.43 14.59
N ASN A 242 7.60 -11.94 15.78
CA ASN A 242 8.83 -11.19 16.01
C ASN A 242 10.01 -12.16 15.95
N ALA A 243 10.94 -11.92 15.02
CA ALA A 243 12.08 -12.82 14.76
C ALA A 243 13.26 -12.57 15.70
N SER A 244 13.31 -11.44 16.42
CA SER A 244 14.43 -11.02 17.27
C SER A 244 14.05 -10.76 18.72
N GLU A 245 15.04 -10.60 19.59
CA GLU A 245 14.81 -10.21 20.98
C GLU A 245 14.43 -8.72 21.15
N LYS A 246 14.57 -7.91 20.09
CA LYS A 246 14.14 -6.52 20.08
C LYS A 246 12.67 -6.43 19.68
N PRO A 247 11.92 -5.43 20.14
CA PRO A 247 10.56 -5.22 19.67
C PRO A 247 10.48 -5.04 18.15
N CYS A 248 9.35 -5.43 17.56
CA CYS A 248 9.03 -5.11 16.18
C CYS A 248 7.63 -4.50 16.08
N SER A 249 7.37 -3.80 14.97
CA SER A 249 6.05 -3.27 14.65
C SER A 249 5.77 -3.34 13.17
N TYR A 250 4.50 -3.51 12.83
CA TYR A 250 4.05 -3.61 11.45
C TYR A 250 2.61 -3.13 11.30
N PHE A 251 2.30 -2.57 10.13
CA PHE A 251 0.92 -2.44 9.68
C PHE A 251 0.39 -3.80 9.24
N ALA A 252 -0.84 -4.10 9.64
CA ALA A 252 -1.64 -5.17 9.05
C ALA A 252 -2.88 -4.55 8.43
N PHE A 253 -3.14 -4.84 7.17
CA PHE A 253 -4.33 -4.39 6.49
C PHE A 253 -4.82 -5.43 5.51
N LYS A 254 -6.14 -5.62 5.52
CA LYS A 254 -6.82 -6.66 4.74
C LYS A 254 -8.14 -6.18 4.20
N TRP A 255 -8.55 -6.77 3.10
CA TRP A 255 -9.76 -6.39 2.38
C TRP A 255 -10.48 -7.58 1.73
N ARG A 256 -11.77 -7.38 1.41
CA ARG A 256 -12.60 -8.25 0.58
C ARG A 256 -13.67 -7.48 -0.15
#